data_1f75b453ff7d185a4a8c0b930abc35f6
#
_entry.id   1f75b453ff7d185a4a8c0b930abc35f6
#
_cell.length_a   1.000
_cell.length_b   1.000
_cell.length_c   1.000
_cell.angle_alpha   90.00
_cell.angle_beta   90.00
_cell.angle_gamma   90.00
#
_symmetry.space_group_name_H-M   'P 1'
#
loop_
_entity.id
_entity.type
_entity.pdbx_description
1 polymer ?
#
loop_
_entity_poly.entity_id
_entity_poly.type
_entity_poly.pdbx_seq_one_letter_code
_entity_poly.pdbx_strand_id
1 'polypeptide(L)'
;MRTLRAASVVAATIVARIATGAGDLTPVEAKVIGRVDGVDQVVLAQTASGGPLKLSPDNCFFAGDRDGLSLAGQGTTPDPLNGNASFARIDGLHGGDQRVVWPLWLHAAGVVTGHVDGTGSGQFTVTLGEQKAQMHGNAFSIEDVKPGRADLVLAAGTFNGSIQRVSLDGPAMAGTQLLRARWRPAAVHCPLRSSTLGDRPICLWVVEIRPVVGEEDFYAPVTTPFGYFGSTFPSDGTIGGINFSMWSFGKGAAEPPLAQLSHLLAVGNPQAKLGGFASEGTGVKVRDWNPFAGRRMPSETLALRIDIGTPYDTYTGYYWDPTTADWHLYAVGRKWSGARRADDLRPGFFIEVPGAPAKQRTGQDVRAADVRGWCRDDAGQWHPLDTMDGGRRDARRGTEVNCTWNTSPDGRMRLSMGGMTHYRYADPVVVHCPESKAVPPYLAPDKLPALDRLPTDVRVDRVTRAGDGVVVDVNLTTAATGPTRMTALYGSADALSFGERWEHTLDLGVVGTGKQAIRIPTAPANGFVRVRAENETGTYVSPRAGTW
;
A
#
# COMPACT_ATOMS: atom_id res chain seq x y z
N MET A 1 2.07 49.66 5.84
CA MET A 1 1.21 49.43 4.68
C MET A 1 1.95 48.55 3.68
N ARG A 2 1.68 47.26 3.66
CA ARG A 2 2.13 46.32 2.64
C ARG A 2 0.90 45.57 2.16
N THR A 3 0.53 45.80 0.93
CA THR A 3 -0.59 45.26 0.20
C THR A 3 -0.38 43.77 -0.08
N LEU A 4 -1.27 42.91 0.48
CA LEU A 4 -1.41 41.53 0.09
C LEU A 4 -2.06 41.46 -1.30
N ARG A 5 -1.37 40.89 -2.27
CA ARG A 5 -1.95 40.47 -3.54
C ARG A 5 -2.53 39.06 -3.37
N ALA A 6 -3.82 38.99 -3.48
CA ALA A 6 -4.56 37.72 -3.59
C ALA A 6 -4.30 37.14 -4.99
N ALA A 7 -3.68 35.96 -5.06
CA ALA A 7 -3.56 35.18 -6.29
C ALA A 7 -4.83 34.32 -6.43
N SER A 8 -5.70 34.70 -7.36
CA SER A 8 -6.83 33.88 -7.80
C SER A 8 -6.30 32.68 -8.58
N VAL A 9 -6.46 31.50 -8.01
CA VAL A 9 -6.25 30.23 -8.72
C VAL A 9 -7.52 29.93 -9.52
N VAL A 10 -7.47 30.17 -10.81
CA VAL A 10 -8.48 29.70 -11.77
C VAL A 10 -8.34 28.20 -11.90
N ALA A 11 -9.30 27.46 -11.36
CA ALA A 11 -9.42 26.00 -11.60
C ALA A 11 -9.91 25.81 -13.04
N ALA A 12 -8.98 25.48 -13.95
CA ALA A 12 -9.34 25.04 -15.29
C ALA A 12 -9.88 23.61 -15.21
N THR A 13 -11.19 23.46 -15.26
CA THR A 13 -11.87 22.18 -15.47
C THR A 13 -11.63 21.75 -16.92
N ILE A 14 -10.65 20.89 -17.17
CA ILE A 14 -10.50 20.23 -18.48
C ILE A 14 -11.57 19.15 -18.55
N VAL A 15 -12.71 19.49 -19.07
CA VAL A 15 -13.70 18.52 -19.55
C VAL A 15 -13.20 18.01 -20.90
N ALA A 16 -12.54 16.86 -20.92
CA ALA A 16 -12.26 16.15 -22.15
C ALA A 16 -13.61 15.72 -22.76
N ARG A 17 -14.11 16.46 -23.75
CA ARG A 17 -15.20 16.00 -24.59
C ARG A 17 -14.70 14.85 -25.47
N ILE A 18 -14.88 13.62 -25.02
CA ILE A 18 -14.80 12.44 -25.87
C ILE A 18 -16.09 12.44 -26.69
N ALA A 19 -15.97 12.41 -28.02
CA ALA A 19 -17.11 12.25 -28.91
C ALA A 19 -17.70 10.85 -28.66
N THR A 20 -18.74 10.78 -27.86
CA THR A 20 -19.44 9.53 -27.54
C THR A 20 -20.41 9.20 -28.63
N GLY A 21 -20.28 8.02 -29.25
CA GLY A 21 -21.35 7.42 -30.05
C GLY A 21 -22.60 7.24 -29.18
N ALA A 22 -23.79 7.34 -29.77
CA ALA A 22 -25.04 7.14 -29.07
C ALA A 22 -25.02 5.82 -28.28
N GLY A 23 -25.28 5.88 -26.97
CA GLY A 23 -25.39 4.71 -26.10
C GLY A 23 -24.19 4.37 -25.22
N ASP A 24 -23.08 5.13 -25.27
CA ASP A 24 -21.98 4.93 -24.36
C ASP A 24 -22.25 5.60 -22.99
N LEU A 25 -21.69 5.02 -21.92
CA LEU A 25 -21.73 5.62 -20.58
C LEU A 25 -20.80 6.83 -20.52
N THR A 26 -21.28 7.92 -19.93
CA THR A 26 -20.47 9.12 -19.67
C THR A 26 -20.16 9.24 -18.18
N PRO A 27 -18.92 9.54 -17.80
CA PRO A 27 -18.60 9.83 -16.41
C PRO A 27 -19.43 11.00 -15.86
N VAL A 28 -19.88 10.86 -14.63
CA VAL A 28 -20.58 11.93 -13.90
C VAL A 28 -19.90 12.16 -12.55
N GLU A 29 -20.16 13.29 -11.95
CA GLU A 29 -19.78 13.50 -10.56
C GLU A 29 -20.44 12.44 -9.68
N ALA A 30 -19.66 11.79 -8.81
CA ALA A 30 -20.18 10.73 -7.95
C ALA A 30 -21.24 11.29 -7.00
N LYS A 31 -22.46 10.80 -7.11
CA LYS A 31 -23.61 11.27 -6.36
C LYS A 31 -24.36 10.09 -5.75
N VAL A 32 -24.68 10.18 -4.48
CA VAL A 32 -25.56 9.22 -3.80
C VAL A 32 -26.99 9.44 -4.28
N ILE A 33 -27.61 8.40 -4.83
CA ILE A 33 -28.97 8.41 -5.35
C ILE A 33 -29.94 7.58 -4.52
N GLY A 34 -29.44 6.80 -3.57
CA GLY A 34 -30.25 5.96 -2.70
C GLY A 34 -29.39 5.10 -1.78
N ARG A 35 -30.04 4.31 -0.95
CA ARG A 35 -29.39 3.37 -0.04
C ARG A 35 -30.09 2.02 -0.08
N VAL A 36 -29.31 0.94 -0.22
CA VAL A 36 -29.81 -0.43 -0.23
C VAL A 36 -28.98 -1.26 0.75
N ASP A 37 -29.63 -1.93 1.69
CA ASP A 37 -29.00 -2.73 2.75
C ASP A 37 -27.88 -1.99 3.51
N GLY A 38 -28.13 -0.72 3.79
CA GLY A 38 -27.16 0.12 4.49
C GLY A 38 -26.01 0.65 3.62
N VAL A 39 -25.94 0.30 2.33
CA VAL A 39 -24.90 0.73 1.39
C VAL A 39 -25.42 1.83 0.48
N ASP A 40 -24.73 2.98 0.44
CA ASP A 40 -25.05 4.07 -0.48
C ASP A 40 -24.90 3.63 -1.93
N GLN A 41 -25.87 3.98 -2.77
CA GLN A 41 -25.83 3.74 -4.20
C GLN A 41 -25.33 5.00 -4.90
N VAL A 42 -24.17 4.91 -5.52
CA VAL A 42 -23.47 6.05 -6.13
C VAL A 42 -23.52 5.96 -7.64
N VAL A 43 -23.93 7.02 -8.29
CA VAL A 43 -23.87 7.14 -9.75
C VAL A 43 -22.42 7.39 -10.16
N LEU A 44 -21.91 6.56 -11.05
CA LEU A 44 -20.55 6.69 -11.60
C LEU A 44 -20.57 7.08 -13.08
N ALA A 45 -21.59 6.65 -13.80
CA ALA A 45 -21.77 6.97 -15.19
C ALA A 45 -23.25 6.92 -15.55
N GLN A 46 -23.62 7.62 -16.60
CA GLN A 46 -25.00 7.76 -17.03
C GLN A 46 -25.09 7.57 -18.55
N THR A 47 -26.17 6.96 -19.01
CA THR A 47 -26.44 6.90 -20.44
C THR A 47 -26.71 8.29 -21.01
N ALA A 48 -26.17 8.54 -22.21
CA ALA A 48 -26.67 9.64 -23.02
C ALA A 48 -28.15 9.38 -23.36
N SER A 49 -28.98 10.43 -23.35
CA SER A 49 -30.39 10.31 -23.71
C SER A 49 -30.55 9.73 -25.13
N GLY A 50 -31.19 8.57 -25.25
CA GLY A 50 -31.78 8.07 -26.50
C GLY A 50 -31.03 7.01 -27.30
N GLY A 51 -30.14 6.23 -26.70
CA GLY A 51 -29.52 5.09 -27.40
C GLY A 51 -29.40 3.83 -26.56
N PRO A 52 -29.06 2.66 -27.14
CA PRO A 52 -28.85 1.45 -26.39
C PRO A 52 -27.66 1.59 -25.43
N LEU A 53 -27.82 1.12 -24.20
CA LEU A 53 -26.75 1.02 -23.23
C LEU A 53 -25.82 -0.14 -23.61
N LYS A 54 -24.53 0.16 -23.77
CA LYS A 54 -23.50 -0.85 -24.03
C LYS A 54 -22.69 -1.11 -22.76
N LEU A 55 -22.79 -2.32 -22.25
CA LEU A 55 -22.05 -2.76 -21.07
C LEU A 55 -20.76 -3.46 -21.51
N SER A 56 -19.62 -2.86 -21.16
CA SER A 56 -18.30 -3.39 -21.48
C SER A 56 -17.83 -4.40 -20.43
N PRO A 57 -16.83 -5.24 -20.76
CA PRO A 57 -16.16 -6.11 -19.80
C PRO A 57 -15.56 -5.35 -18.61
N ASP A 58 -15.10 -4.13 -18.82
CA ASP A 58 -14.40 -3.33 -17.79
C ASP A 58 -15.26 -3.02 -16.55
N ASN A 59 -16.57 -3.03 -16.71
CA ASN A 59 -17.51 -2.65 -15.66
C ASN A 59 -18.26 -3.85 -15.06
N CYS A 60 -17.90 -5.08 -15.46
CA CYS A 60 -18.51 -6.28 -14.92
C CYS A 60 -17.81 -6.76 -13.64
N PHE A 61 -18.53 -7.53 -12.86
CA PHE A 61 -18.01 -8.30 -11.73
C PHE A 61 -18.30 -9.79 -11.97
N PHE A 62 -17.39 -10.64 -11.52
CA PHE A 62 -17.58 -12.08 -11.57
C PHE A 62 -18.18 -12.58 -10.25
N ALA A 63 -19.11 -13.51 -10.32
CA ALA A 63 -19.77 -14.11 -9.17
C ALA A 63 -19.96 -15.62 -9.39
N GLY A 64 -20.27 -16.34 -8.33
CA GLY A 64 -20.38 -17.79 -8.36
C GLY A 64 -19.00 -18.46 -8.50
N ASP A 65 -18.94 -19.50 -9.31
CA ASP A 65 -17.67 -20.10 -9.70
C ASP A 65 -16.91 -19.13 -10.61
N ARG A 66 -15.74 -18.69 -10.18
CA ARG A 66 -14.91 -17.72 -10.92
C ARG A 66 -13.71 -18.35 -11.61
N ASP A 67 -13.55 -19.66 -11.47
CA ASP A 67 -12.39 -20.34 -12.03
C ASP A 67 -12.33 -20.16 -13.55
N GLY A 68 -11.14 -19.83 -14.05
CA GLY A 68 -10.90 -19.53 -15.46
C GLY A 68 -11.45 -18.19 -15.98
N LEU A 69 -12.37 -17.52 -15.28
CA LEU A 69 -12.90 -16.23 -15.72
C LEU A 69 -11.84 -15.14 -15.71
N SER A 70 -11.70 -14.43 -16.82
CA SER A 70 -10.73 -13.35 -16.95
C SER A 70 -11.22 -12.24 -17.89
N LEU A 71 -10.67 -11.03 -17.71
CA LEU A 71 -10.78 -9.96 -18.69
C LEU A 71 -9.62 -10.09 -19.68
N ALA A 72 -9.90 -10.11 -20.97
CA ALA A 72 -8.90 -10.41 -21.99
C ALA A 72 -8.96 -9.47 -23.20
N GLY A 73 -7.83 -9.45 -23.93
CA GLY A 73 -7.65 -8.63 -25.11
C GLY A 73 -7.53 -7.14 -24.79
N GLN A 74 -7.08 -6.37 -25.76
CA GLN A 74 -7.04 -4.91 -25.68
C GLN A 74 -8.31 -4.35 -26.32
N GLY A 75 -9.06 -3.59 -25.56
CA GLY A 75 -10.21 -2.85 -26.07
C GLY A 75 -9.80 -1.70 -26.98
N THR A 76 -10.67 -1.32 -27.87
CA THR A 76 -10.43 -0.23 -28.84
C THR A 76 -10.82 1.15 -28.29
N THR A 77 -11.64 1.17 -27.25
CA THR A 77 -12.14 2.40 -26.63
C THR A 77 -11.67 2.43 -25.18
N PRO A 78 -11.05 3.51 -24.70
CA PRO A 78 -10.74 3.66 -23.29
C PRO A 78 -12.00 3.54 -22.45
N ASP A 79 -11.89 2.90 -21.26
CA ASP A 79 -12.98 2.89 -20.30
C ASP A 79 -13.26 4.33 -19.88
N PRO A 80 -14.50 4.83 -20.01
CA PRO A 80 -14.84 6.21 -19.68
C PRO A 80 -14.65 6.54 -18.19
N LEU A 81 -14.61 5.53 -17.32
CA LEU A 81 -14.46 5.72 -15.87
C LEU A 81 -12.99 5.73 -15.42
N ASN A 82 -12.07 5.14 -16.19
CA ASN A 82 -10.65 5.11 -15.81
C ASN A 82 -9.69 5.67 -16.86
N GLY A 83 -10.10 5.83 -18.09
CA GLY A 83 -9.37 6.51 -19.16
C GLY A 83 -8.15 5.79 -19.74
N ASN A 84 -7.67 4.69 -19.13
CA ASN A 84 -6.36 4.15 -19.44
C ASN A 84 -6.31 2.71 -19.94
N ALA A 85 -7.34 1.92 -19.70
CA ALA A 85 -7.35 0.53 -20.09
C ALA A 85 -8.77 0.07 -20.33
N SER A 86 -8.97 -0.61 -21.42
CA SER A 86 -10.18 -1.34 -21.69
C SER A 86 -9.83 -2.77 -22.05
N PHE A 87 -10.77 -3.68 -21.81
CA PHE A 87 -10.67 -5.07 -22.22
C PHE A 87 -11.65 -5.34 -23.36
N ALA A 88 -11.23 -6.17 -24.31
CA ALA A 88 -12.04 -6.48 -25.47
C ALA A 88 -13.15 -7.49 -25.14
N ARG A 89 -12.92 -8.37 -24.16
CA ARG A 89 -13.84 -9.47 -23.86
C ARG A 89 -13.64 -10.07 -22.48
N ILE A 90 -14.63 -10.85 -22.07
CA ILE A 90 -14.59 -11.76 -20.93
C ILE A 90 -14.33 -13.15 -21.50
N ASP A 91 -13.24 -13.79 -21.05
CA ASP A 91 -12.87 -15.16 -21.44
C ASP A 91 -13.07 -16.14 -20.27
N GLY A 92 -13.08 -17.44 -20.61
CA GLY A 92 -13.09 -18.52 -19.64
C GLY A 92 -14.46 -18.91 -19.12
N LEU A 93 -15.53 -18.50 -19.79
CA LEU A 93 -16.86 -19.06 -19.51
C LEU A 93 -16.89 -20.54 -19.93
N HIS A 94 -17.21 -21.42 -19.00
CA HIS A 94 -17.28 -22.86 -19.23
C HIS A 94 -18.53 -23.50 -18.61
N GLY A 95 -19.54 -22.70 -18.31
CA GLY A 95 -20.81 -23.17 -17.74
C GLY A 95 -20.83 -23.19 -16.20
N GLY A 96 -21.73 -24.02 -15.66
CA GLY A 96 -21.88 -24.13 -14.21
C GLY A 96 -22.49 -22.90 -13.56
N ASP A 97 -22.02 -22.56 -12.35
CA ASP A 97 -22.47 -21.39 -11.58
C ASP A 97 -21.69 -20.11 -11.88
N GLN A 98 -20.98 -20.06 -13.01
CA GLN A 98 -20.28 -18.85 -13.43
C GLN A 98 -21.26 -17.73 -13.77
N ARG A 99 -21.02 -16.53 -13.26
CA ARG A 99 -21.89 -15.36 -13.47
C ARG A 99 -21.06 -14.12 -13.76
N VAL A 100 -21.61 -13.28 -14.65
CA VAL A 100 -21.11 -11.94 -14.95
C VAL A 100 -22.18 -10.93 -14.56
N VAL A 101 -21.82 -9.91 -13.81
CA VAL A 101 -22.77 -8.98 -13.16
C VAL A 101 -22.42 -7.54 -13.49
N TRP A 102 -23.43 -6.73 -13.88
CA TRP A 102 -23.33 -5.28 -14.02
C TRP A 102 -24.37 -4.60 -13.12
N PRO A 103 -23.97 -3.90 -12.07
CA PRO A 103 -24.89 -3.19 -11.17
C PRO A 103 -25.44 -1.92 -11.82
N LEU A 104 -26.76 -1.83 -11.97
CA LEU A 104 -27.46 -0.73 -12.62
C LEU A 104 -28.47 -0.06 -11.69
N TRP A 105 -28.82 1.18 -12.02
CA TRP A 105 -29.97 1.89 -11.47
C TRP A 105 -30.88 2.34 -12.61
N LEU A 106 -32.12 1.88 -12.59
CA LEU A 106 -33.14 2.21 -13.57
C LEU A 106 -34.06 3.31 -13.03
N HIS A 107 -34.42 4.24 -13.90
CA HIS A 107 -35.33 5.34 -13.56
C HIS A 107 -36.74 5.12 -14.12
N ALA A 108 -36.91 4.24 -15.08
CA ALA A 108 -38.17 3.99 -15.76
C ALA A 108 -38.60 2.52 -15.62
N ALA A 109 -39.89 2.30 -15.61
CA ALA A 109 -40.47 0.98 -15.73
C ALA A 109 -40.71 0.63 -17.21
N GLY A 110 -40.82 -0.66 -17.51
CA GLY A 110 -41.19 -1.12 -18.83
C GLY A 110 -40.42 -2.34 -19.32
N VAL A 111 -40.32 -2.47 -20.60
CA VAL A 111 -39.61 -3.57 -21.26
C VAL A 111 -38.16 -3.20 -21.48
N VAL A 112 -37.26 -4.18 -21.24
CA VAL A 112 -35.88 -4.15 -21.66
C VAL A 112 -35.66 -5.20 -22.73
N THR A 113 -35.07 -4.81 -23.84
CA THR A 113 -34.54 -5.74 -24.85
C THR A 113 -33.03 -5.71 -24.81
N GLY A 114 -32.40 -6.82 -25.15
CA GLY A 114 -30.94 -6.86 -25.13
C GLY A 114 -30.34 -7.88 -26.07
N HIS A 115 -29.04 -7.75 -26.24
CA HIS A 115 -28.25 -8.66 -27.07
C HIS A 115 -26.89 -8.91 -26.44
N VAL A 116 -26.44 -10.16 -26.44
CA VAL A 116 -25.12 -10.57 -25.97
C VAL A 116 -24.22 -10.81 -27.16
N ASP A 117 -23.23 -9.96 -27.35
CA ASP A 117 -22.17 -10.15 -28.34
C ASP A 117 -21.11 -11.09 -27.74
N GLY A 118 -20.99 -12.28 -28.31
CA GLY A 118 -20.05 -13.30 -27.84
C GLY A 118 -19.78 -14.38 -28.85
N THR A 119 -18.80 -15.22 -28.57
CA THR A 119 -18.42 -16.39 -29.35
C THR A 119 -18.39 -17.61 -28.45
N GLY A 120 -19.02 -18.69 -28.87
CA GLY A 120 -19.08 -19.91 -28.06
C GLY A 120 -20.26 -20.79 -28.41
N SER A 121 -20.53 -21.77 -27.57
CA SER A 121 -21.64 -22.71 -27.70
C SER A 121 -22.31 -22.97 -26.35
N GLY A 122 -23.52 -23.49 -26.39
CA GLY A 122 -24.31 -23.73 -25.17
C GLY A 122 -25.32 -22.62 -24.90
N GLN A 123 -25.91 -22.65 -23.71
CA GLN A 123 -26.97 -21.72 -23.33
C GLN A 123 -26.58 -20.97 -22.05
N PHE A 124 -26.85 -19.67 -22.04
CA PHE A 124 -26.78 -18.82 -20.86
C PHE A 124 -28.16 -18.27 -20.51
N THR A 125 -28.32 -17.76 -19.32
CA THR A 125 -29.53 -17.05 -18.91
C THR A 125 -29.18 -15.63 -18.52
N VAL A 126 -30.14 -14.70 -18.69
CA VAL A 126 -30.02 -13.32 -18.31
C VAL A 126 -31.11 -12.98 -17.30
N THR A 127 -30.75 -12.26 -16.24
CA THR A 127 -31.73 -11.67 -15.30
C THR A 127 -31.41 -10.19 -15.12
N LEU A 128 -32.42 -9.39 -14.83
CA LEU A 128 -32.27 -7.98 -14.44
C LEU A 128 -33.07 -7.78 -13.16
N GLY A 129 -32.36 -7.60 -12.04
CA GLY A 129 -32.96 -7.71 -10.72
C GLY A 129 -33.55 -9.10 -10.51
N GLU A 130 -34.83 -9.17 -10.17
CA GLU A 130 -35.58 -10.42 -9.97
C GLU A 130 -36.19 -10.99 -11.27
N GLN A 131 -36.21 -10.20 -12.36
CA GLN A 131 -36.86 -10.57 -13.60
C GLN A 131 -35.95 -11.42 -14.48
N LYS A 132 -36.50 -12.54 -14.99
CA LYS A 132 -35.78 -13.44 -15.89
C LYS A 132 -36.11 -13.09 -17.36
N ALA A 133 -35.07 -13.03 -18.17
CA ALA A 133 -35.20 -12.77 -19.59
C ALA A 133 -35.82 -13.94 -20.35
N GLN A 134 -36.63 -13.64 -21.37
CA GLN A 134 -37.01 -14.56 -22.42
C GLN A 134 -35.91 -14.53 -23.48
N MET A 135 -35.26 -15.68 -23.70
CA MET A 135 -34.10 -15.79 -24.60
C MET A 135 -34.53 -16.17 -26.02
N HIS A 136 -33.94 -15.49 -27.01
CA HIS A 136 -34.10 -15.75 -28.45
C HIS A 136 -32.70 -15.80 -29.11
N GLY A 137 -32.00 -16.91 -28.94
CA GLY A 137 -30.57 -16.98 -29.26
C GLY A 137 -29.76 -16.08 -28.34
N ASN A 138 -29.01 -15.16 -28.93
CA ASN A 138 -28.23 -14.15 -28.17
C ASN A 138 -29.03 -12.87 -27.85
N ALA A 139 -30.25 -12.73 -28.39
CA ALA A 139 -31.15 -11.65 -28.03
C ALA A 139 -32.07 -12.07 -26.88
N PHE A 140 -32.58 -11.09 -26.14
CA PHE A 140 -33.48 -11.33 -25.03
C PHE A 140 -34.46 -10.17 -24.81
N SER A 141 -35.58 -10.47 -24.13
CA SER A 141 -36.50 -9.46 -23.60
C SER A 141 -36.81 -9.73 -22.13
N ILE A 142 -37.05 -8.67 -21.38
CA ILE A 142 -37.46 -8.71 -19.99
C ILE A 142 -38.65 -7.78 -19.84
N GLU A 143 -39.79 -8.34 -19.46
CA GLU A 143 -41.03 -7.61 -19.25
C GLU A 143 -41.09 -7.09 -17.81
N ASP A 144 -41.93 -6.08 -17.56
CA ASP A 144 -42.29 -5.57 -16.25
C ASP A 144 -41.11 -5.16 -15.35
N VAL A 145 -40.03 -4.67 -15.94
CA VAL A 145 -38.90 -4.14 -15.22
C VAL A 145 -39.32 -2.91 -14.42
N LYS A 146 -38.91 -2.83 -13.15
CA LYS A 146 -39.26 -1.74 -12.24
C LYS A 146 -38.07 -0.79 -12.01
N PRO A 147 -38.36 0.50 -11.73
CA PRO A 147 -37.32 1.44 -11.33
C PRO A 147 -36.61 1.02 -10.04
N GLY A 148 -35.37 1.41 -9.90
CA GLY A 148 -34.54 1.17 -8.74
C GLY A 148 -33.26 0.42 -9.10
N ARG A 149 -32.60 -0.13 -8.09
CA ARG A 149 -31.42 -0.94 -8.28
C ARG A 149 -31.80 -2.28 -8.93
N ALA A 150 -31.08 -2.63 -10.00
CA ALA A 150 -31.19 -3.92 -10.66
C ALA A 150 -29.83 -4.36 -11.16
N ASP A 151 -29.37 -5.51 -10.72
CA ASP A 151 -28.15 -6.11 -11.25
C ASP A 151 -28.51 -6.89 -12.53
N LEU A 152 -27.85 -6.55 -13.64
CA LEU A 152 -27.89 -7.41 -14.83
C LEU A 152 -26.94 -8.57 -14.59
N VAL A 153 -27.48 -9.78 -14.56
CA VAL A 153 -26.69 -10.99 -14.35
C VAL A 153 -26.78 -11.88 -15.56
N LEU A 154 -25.65 -12.23 -16.13
CA LEU A 154 -25.53 -13.29 -17.13
C LEU A 154 -24.97 -14.53 -16.43
N ALA A 155 -25.76 -15.60 -16.35
CA ALA A 155 -25.32 -16.87 -15.76
C ALA A 155 -25.00 -17.85 -16.90
N ALA A 156 -23.80 -18.42 -16.85
CA ALA A 156 -23.26 -19.21 -17.95
C ALA A 156 -24.07 -20.48 -18.27
N GLY A 157 -24.65 -21.14 -17.26
CA GLY A 157 -25.48 -22.36 -17.51
C GLY A 157 -24.66 -23.47 -18.16
N THR A 158 -24.85 -23.66 -19.48
CA THR A 158 -24.03 -24.59 -20.29
C THR A 158 -23.16 -23.86 -21.32
N PHE A 159 -23.16 -22.53 -21.32
CA PHE A 159 -22.40 -21.73 -22.27
C PHE A 159 -20.88 -21.87 -22.02
N ASN A 160 -20.17 -22.16 -23.11
CA ASN A 160 -18.71 -22.22 -23.14
C ASN A 160 -18.21 -21.27 -24.22
N GLY A 161 -17.44 -20.24 -23.81
CA GLY A 161 -16.99 -19.25 -24.77
C GLY A 161 -16.52 -17.94 -24.13
N SER A 162 -16.68 -16.85 -24.89
CA SER A 162 -16.33 -15.50 -24.47
C SER A 162 -17.45 -14.51 -24.79
N ILE A 163 -17.49 -13.41 -24.00
CA ILE A 163 -18.46 -12.31 -24.18
C ILE A 163 -17.70 -11.03 -24.40
N GLN A 164 -18.05 -10.32 -25.48
CA GLN A 164 -17.45 -9.03 -25.83
C GLN A 164 -18.23 -7.86 -25.22
N ARG A 165 -19.56 -7.97 -25.21
CA ARG A 165 -20.44 -6.88 -24.79
C ARG A 165 -21.86 -7.39 -24.53
N VAL A 166 -22.58 -6.67 -23.69
CA VAL A 166 -24.03 -6.75 -23.58
C VAL A 166 -24.62 -5.40 -23.96
N SER A 167 -25.57 -5.38 -24.87
CA SER A 167 -26.32 -4.19 -25.27
C SER A 167 -27.74 -4.27 -24.73
N LEU A 168 -28.22 -3.19 -24.12
CA LEU A 168 -29.58 -3.07 -23.57
C LEU A 168 -30.31 -1.91 -24.23
N ASP A 169 -31.57 -2.07 -24.54
CA ASP A 169 -32.42 -1.04 -25.12
C ASP A 169 -33.85 -1.16 -24.55
N GLY A 170 -34.69 -0.21 -24.87
CA GLY A 170 -36.10 -0.19 -24.49
C GLY A 170 -36.48 0.89 -23.51
N PRO A 171 -37.80 1.07 -23.27
CA PRO A 171 -38.31 2.17 -22.44
C PRO A 171 -37.72 2.23 -21.01
N ALA A 172 -37.50 1.08 -20.38
CA ALA A 172 -36.95 1.01 -19.04
C ALA A 172 -35.49 1.45 -18.96
N MET A 173 -34.76 1.54 -20.08
CA MET A 173 -33.36 1.92 -20.13
C MET A 173 -33.14 3.45 -20.14
N ALA A 174 -34.22 4.23 -20.24
CA ALA A 174 -34.11 5.70 -20.26
C ALA A 174 -33.46 6.23 -18.98
N GLY A 175 -32.29 6.91 -19.13
CA GLY A 175 -31.54 7.48 -18.03
C GLY A 175 -30.86 6.47 -17.10
N THR A 176 -30.79 5.20 -17.46
CA THR A 176 -30.13 4.16 -16.66
C THR A 176 -28.71 4.54 -16.31
N GLN A 177 -28.30 4.26 -15.09
CA GLN A 177 -27.02 4.62 -14.54
C GLN A 177 -26.24 3.38 -14.10
N LEU A 178 -24.93 3.36 -14.36
CA LEU A 178 -24.02 2.38 -13.79
C LEU A 178 -23.69 2.78 -12.35
N LEU A 179 -23.90 1.87 -11.42
CA LEU A 179 -23.69 2.16 -9.99
C LEU A 179 -22.26 1.98 -9.53
N ARG A 180 -21.49 1.15 -10.20
CA ARG A 180 -20.16 0.76 -9.75
C ARG A 180 -19.19 0.59 -10.90
N ALA A 181 -17.98 1.08 -10.68
CA ALA A 181 -16.84 0.74 -11.51
C ALA A 181 -16.13 -0.49 -10.93
N ARG A 182 -15.68 -1.39 -11.77
CA ARG A 182 -14.78 -2.47 -11.37
C ARG A 182 -13.41 -1.95 -10.98
N TRP A 183 -12.98 -0.91 -11.64
CA TRP A 183 -11.67 -0.31 -11.44
C TRP A 183 -11.53 0.29 -10.05
N ARG A 184 -10.36 0.16 -9.50
CA ARG A 184 -9.93 0.74 -8.23
C ARG A 184 -8.62 1.50 -8.41
N PRO A 185 -8.24 2.39 -7.48
CA PRO A 185 -6.90 2.95 -7.47
C PRO A 185 -5.85 1.85 -7.28
N ALA A 186 -4.61 2.09 -7.74
CA ALA A 186 -3.49 1.20 -7.49
C ALA A 186 -3.19 1.11 -5.98
N ALA A 187 -3.26 2.26 -5.31
CA ALA A 187 -3.11 2.37 -3.86
C ALA A 187 -4.10 3.37 -3.28
N VAL A 188 -4.51 3.15 -2.05
CA VAL A 188 -5.36 4.04 -1.25
C VAL A 188 -4.62 4.38 0.04
N HIS A 189 -4.44 5.66 0.30
CA HIS A 189 -3.65 6.17 1.41
C HIS A 189 -4.53 6.87 2.45
N CYS A 190 -4.06 6.87 3.71
CA CYS A 190 -4.60 7.70 4.77
C CYS A 190 -3.52 8.09 5.78
N PRO A 191 -3.39 9.37 6.13
CA PRO A 191 -2.66 9.79 7.30
C PRO A 191 -3.35 9.29 8.57
N LEU A 192 -2.57 8.85 9.54
CA LEU A 192 -3.04 8.53 10.89
C LEU A 192 -2.71 9.71 11.80
N ARG A 193 -3.68 10.15 12.60
CA ARG A 193 -3.54 11.31 13.47
C ARG A 193 -4.03 10.99 14.88
N SER A 194 -3.58 11.81 15.82
CA SER A 194 -4.07 11.80 17.19
C SER A 194 -4.77 13.13 17.51
N SER A 195 -5.95 13.06 18.06
CA SER A 195 -6.70 14.24 18.54
C SER A 195 -6.07 14.90 19.78
N THR A 196 -5.22 14.16 20.51
CA THR A 196 -4.60 14.61 21.77
C THR A 196 -3.13 15.02 21.66
N LEU A 197 -2.45 14.70 20.54
CA LEU A 197 -1.03 15.00 20.35
C LEU A 197 -0.75 16.50 20.14
N GLY A 198 -1.64 17.22 19.43
CA GLY A 198 -1.38 18.60 18.99
C GLY A 198 -0.18 18.69 18.04
N ASP A 199 0.66 19.71 18.24
CA ASP A 199 1.87 19.96 17.43
C ASP A 199 3.15 19.34 18.02
N ARG A 200 3.01 18.48 19.04
CA ARG A 200 4.16 17.83 19.65
C ARG A 200 4.82 16.83 18.69
N PRO A 201 6.17 16.76 18.68
CA PRO A 201 6.87 15.81 17.85
C PRO A 201 6.69 14.37 18.36
N ILE A 202 6.59 13.44 17.43
CA ILE A 202 6.55 12.01 17.72
C ILE A 202 7.98 11.48 17.79
N CYS A 203 8.33 10.77 18.87
CA CYS A 203 9.60 10.05 18.98
C CYS A 203 9.45 8.52 18.82
N LEU A 204 8.26 8.00 18.97
CA LEU A 204 7.95 6.59 18.79
C LEU A 204 6.49 6.44 18.36
N TRP A 205 6.19 5.54 17.41
CA TRP A 205 4.84 5.09 17.19
C TRP A 205 4.76 3.56 17.20
N VAL A 206 3.59 3.05 17.53
CA VAL A 206 3.21 1.64 17.47
C VAL A 206 1.94 1.53 16.65
N VAL A 207 1.95 0.67 15.62
CA VAL A 207 0.80 0.44 14.74
C VAL A 207 0.54 -1.06 14.63
N GLU A 208 -0.70 -1.46 14.88
CA GLU A 208 -1.20 -2.81 14.64
C GLU A 208 -2.06 -2.80 13.38
N ILE A 209 -1.71 -3.68 12.42
CA ILE A 209 -2.39 -3.87 11.15
C ILE A 209 -3.02 -5.26 11.16
N ARG A 210 -4.33 -5.33 11.00
CA ARG A 210 -5.07 -6.58 10.89
C ARG A 210 -5.65 -6.68 9.49
N PRO A 211 -5.18 -7.61 8.64
CA PRO A 211 -5.81 -7.86 7.35
C PRO A 211 -7.25 -8.33 7.58
N VAL A 212 -8.18 -7.72 6.89
CA VAL A 212 -9.52 -8.26 6.73
C VAL A 212 -9.41 -9.24 5.57
N VAL A 213 -9.80 -10.49 5.80
CA VAL A 213 -9.64 -11.57 4.82
C VAL A 213 -10.13 -11.12 3.45
N GLY A 214 -9.20 -10.97 2.54
CA GLY A 214 -9.42 -10.68 1.14
C GLY A 214 -9.19 -11.94 0.32
N GLU A 215 -9.78 -12.01 -0.86
CA GLU A 215 -9.59 -13.13 -1.77
C GLU A 215 -8.28 -13.02 -2.54
N GLU A 216 -7.58 -11.91 -2.41
CA GLU A 216 -6.35 -11.63 -3.15
C GLU A 216 -5.30 -10.92 -2.31
N ASP A 217 -4.05 -11.12 -2.67
CA ASP A 217 -2.89 -10.53 -2.01
C ASP A 217 -2.88 -9.00 -2.12
N PHE A 218 -2.38 -8.34 -1.08
CA PHE A 218 -2.15 -6.91 -1.07
C PHE A 218 -0.97 -6.52 -0.16
N TYR A 219 -0.44 -5.34 -0.40
CA TYR A 219 0.60 -4.71 0.39
C TYR A 219 -0.02 -3.61 1.26
N ALA A 220 0.22 -3.63 2.54
CA ALA A 220 -0.36 -2.67 3.48
C ALA A 220 0.63 -2.24 4.57
N PRO A 221 1.68 -1.49 4.24
CA PRO A 221 2.65 -1.01 5.20
C PRO A 221 2.23 0.29 5.83
N VAL A 222 2.93 0.66 6.90
CA VAL A 222 2.93 2.01 7.45
C VAL A 222 3.84 2.90 6.62
N THR A 223 3.34 4.05 6.20
CA THR A 223 4.15 5.12 5.61
C THR A 223 4.95 5.80 6.70
N THR A 224 6.21 6.02 6.44
CA THR A 224 7.16 6.62 7.39
C THR A 224 7.85 7.82 6.75
N PRO A 225 8.51 8.70 7.53
CA PRO A 225 9.29 9.80 6.96
C PRO A 225 10.43 9.34 6.04
N PHE A 226 10.87 8.09 6.14
CA PHE A 226 11.93 7.55 5.30
C PHE A 226 11.42 6.72 4.11
N GLY A 227 10.16 6.28 4.11
CA GLY A 227 9.57 5.39 3.10
C GLY A 227 8.50 4.48 3.69
N TYR A 228 8.73 3.16 3.73
CA TYR A 228 7.72 2.17 4.14
C TYR A 228 8.26 1.20 5.17
N PHE A 229 7.39 0.84 6.14
CA PHE A 229 7.66 -0.20 7.13
C PHE A 229 6.42 -1.07 7.32
N GLY A 230 6.46 -2.32 6.86
CA GLY A 230 5.36 -3.30 6.99
C GLY A 230 5.29 -4.29 5.85
N SER A 231 4.29 -5.14 5.88
CA SER A 231 4.24 -6.40 5.15
C SER A 231 3.26 -6.41 3.97
N THR A 232 3.42 -7.45 3.17
CA THR A 232 2.39 -7.97 2.26
C THR A 232 1.51 -8.94 3.05
N PHE A 233 0.23 -9.00 2.70
CA PHE A 233 -0.75 -9.89 3.28
C PHE A 233 -1.27 -10.83 2.20
N PRO A 234 -0.75 -12.05 2.10
CA PRO A 234 -1.27 -13.10 1.25
C PRO A 234 -2.68 -13.53 1.63
N SER A 235 -3.46 -13.98 0.65
CA SER A 235 -4.83 -14.44 0.83
C SER A 235 -4.95 -15.72 1.68
N ASP A 236 -3.86 -16.45 1.87
CA ASP A 236 -3.81 -17.64 2.73
C ASP A 236 -3.72 -17.34 4.23
N GLY A 237 -3.71 -16.04 4.61
CA GLY A 237 -3.65 -15.59 6.00
C GLY A 237 -2.25 -15.61 6.62
N THR A 238 -1.20 -15.83 5.82
CA THR A 238 0.19 -15.64 6.26
C THR A 238 0.57 -14.16 6.22
N ILE A 239 1.71 -13.81 6.80
CA ILE A 239 2.34 -12.50 6.63
C ILE A 239 3.56 -12.68 5.72
N GLY A 240 3.57 -11.94 4.62
CA GLY A 240 4.71 -11.85 3.71
C GLY A 240 5.89 -11.12 4.34
N GLY A 241 6.96 -10.93 3.56
CA GLY A 241 8.15 -10.26 4.08
C GLY A 241 7.89 -8.81 4.48
N ILE A 242 8.40 -8.43 5.64
CA ILE A 242 8.37 -7.05 6.10
C ILE A 242 9.31 -6.22 5.21
N ASN A 243 8.80 -5.12 4.68
CA ASN A 243 9.63 -4.13 4.01
C ASN A 243 10.02 -3.03 5.01
N PHE A 244 11.31 -2.89 5.27
CA PHE A 244 11.90 -1.70 5.87
C PHE A 244 12.67 -1.00 4.74
N SER A 245 11.92 -0.23 3.93
CA SER A 245 12.43 0.39 2.70
C SER A 245 12.69 1.86 2.93
N MET A 246 13.96 2.22 2.96
CA MET A 246 14.42 3.58 3.22
C MET A 246 14.93 4.23 1.94
N TRP A 247 14.18 5.20 1.45
CA TRP A 247 14.46 5.89 0.19
C TRP A 247 15.61 6.89 0.34
N SER A 248 16.53 6.89 -0.62
CA SER A 248 17.55 7.94 -0.77
C SER A 248 17.07 9.03 -1.72
N PHE A 249 16.54 8.63 -2.90
CA PHE A 249 15.96 9.54 -3.88
C PHE A 249 14.89 8.84 -4.71
N GLY A 250 13.97 9.62 -5.26
CA GLY A 250 12.85 9.12 -6.06
C GLY A 250 13.24 8.84 -7.51
N LYS A 251 12.37 8.14 -8.23
CA LYS A 251 12.52 7.81 -9.66
C LYS A 251 12.71 9.08 -10.49
N GLY A 252 13.75 9.07 -11.32
CA GLY A 252 14.08 10.20 -12.20
C GLY A 252 14.82 11.36 -11.53
N ALA A 253 15.02 11.32 -10.21
CA ALA A 253 15.89 12.26 -9.53
C ALA A 253 17.36 11.87 -9.69
N ALA A 254 18.26 12.86 -9.66
CA ALA A 254 19.69 12.61 -9.66
C ALA A 254 20.13 11.95 -8.35
N GLU A 255 21.08 11.04 -8.43
CA GLU A 255 21.67 10.43 -7.24
C GLU A 255 22.38 11.50 -6.40
N PRO A 256 22.05 11.62 -5.10
CA PRO A 256 22.71 12.58 -4.23
C PRO A 256 24.15 12.14 -3.92
N PRO A 257 25.00 13.03 -3.39
CA PRO A 257 26.32 12.67 -2.90
C PRO A 257 26.26 11.50 -1.91
N LEU A 258 27.29 10.67 -1.87
CA LEU A 258 27.37 9.49 -1.01
C LEU A 258 26.98 9.78 0.45
N ALA A 259 27.44 10.91 0.99
CA ALA A 259 27.11 11.34 2.34
C ALA A 259 25.61 11.52 2.60
N GLN A 260 24.81 11.72 1.57
CA GLN A 260 23.36 11.92 1.67
C GLN A 260 22.54 10.66 1.37
N LEU A 261 23.18 9.57 0.98
CA LEU A 261 22.49 8.31 0.75
C LEU A 261 22.03 7.69 2.07
N SER A 262 20.80 7.17 2.07
CA SER A 262 20.30 6.35 3.17
C SER A 262 21.13 5.09 3.33
N HIS A 263 21.30 4.61 4.55
CA HIS A 263 22.05 3.39 4.83
C HIS A 263 21.51 2.67 6.08
N LEU A 264 21.57 1.34 6.04
CA LEU A 264 21.19 0.50 7.17
C LEU A 264 22.33 0.43 8.18
N LEU A 265 21.96 0.41 9.48
CA LEU A 265 22.89 0.27 10.60
C LEU A 265 22.75 -1.08 11.30
N ALA A 266 21.56 -1.68 11.27
CA ALA A 266 21.37 -2.98 11.89
C ALA A 266 20.22 -3.75 11.23
N VAL A 267 20.25 -5.05 11.45
CA VAL A 267 19.14 -5.97 11.21
C VAL A 267 19.12 -7.01 12.32
N GLY A 268 17.93 -7.29 12.86
CA GLY A 268 17.73 -8.13 14.05
C GLY A 268 17.86 -9.66 13.79
N ASN A 269 18.54 -10.05 12.70
CA ASN A 269 18.82 -11.44 12.38
C ASN A 269 20.16 -11.55 11.64
N PRO A 270 21.12 -12.38 12.09
CA PRO A 270 22.43 -12.50 11.45
C PRO A 270 22.39 -13.10 10.04
N GLN A 271 21.29 -13.78 9.65
CA GLN A 271 21.12 -14.34 8.31
C GLN A 271 20.50 -13.34 7.31
N ALA A 272 19.92 -12.26 7.81
CA ALA A 272 19.34 -11.21 6.97
C ALA A 272 20.44 -10.38 6.29
N LYS A 273 20.11 -9.84 5.10
CA LYS A 273 21.06 -9.01 4.35
C LYS A 273 20.70 -7.55 4.37
N LEU A 274 21.69 -6.71 4.55
CA LEU A 274 21.64 -5.29 4.30
C LEU A 274 21.70 -5.09 2.77
N GLY A 275 20.61 -4.70 2.15
CA GLY A 275 20.49 -4.61 0.69
C GLY A 275 19.97 -3.28 0.21
N GLY A 276 19.83 -3.15 -1.11
CA GLY A 276 19.30 -1.99 -1.78
C GLY A 276 18.13 -2.30 -2.68
N PHE A 277 17.51 -1.27 -3.24
CA PHE A 277 16.49 -1.35 -4.27
C PHE A 277 16.65 -0.20 -5.27
N ALA A 278 16.14 -0.37 -6.49
CA ALA A 278 16.23 0.59 -7.59
C ALA A 278 15.02 0.51 -8.53
N SER A 279 13.80 0.38 -8.00
CA SER A 279 12.58 0.22 -8.82
C SER A 279 11.88 1.56 -9.11
N GLU A 280 11.26 2.17 -8.10
CA GLU A 280 10.55 3.45 -8.22
C GLU A 280 11.39 4.66 -7.77
N GLY A 281 12.64 4.43 -7.48
CA GLY A 281 13.68 5.28 -6.93
C GLY A 281 14.73 4.38 -6.35
N THR A 282 15.66 4.90 -5.57
CA THR A 282 16.72 4.12 -4.96
C THR A 282 16.79 4.32 -3.46
N GLY A 283 17.25 3.30 -2.79
CA GLY A 283 17.40 3.29 -1.35
C GLY A 283 17.93 1.96 -0.83
N VAL A 284 17.80 1.78 0.47
CA VAL A 284 18.23 0.57 1.17
C VAL A 284 17.06 -0.15 1.79
N LYS A 285 17.15 -1.47 1.90
CA LYS A 285 16.15 -2.30 2.56
C LYS A 285 16.75 -3.60 3.11
N VAL A 286 16.08 -4.16 4.11
CA VAL A 286 16.37 -5.51 4.59
C VAL A 286 15.98 -6.54 3.53
N ARG A 287 16.81 -7.57 3.34
CA ARG A 287 16.61 -8.65 2.39
C ARG A 287 16.70 -10.01 3.09
N ASP A 288 16.07 -11.00 2.46
CA ASP A 288 16.20 -12.42 2.77
C ASP A 288 15.80 -12.80 4.19
N TRP A 289 14.91 -12.03 4.81
CA TRP A 289 14.40 -12.33 6.14
C TRP A 289 12.94 -11.93 6.30
N ASN A 290 12.15 -12.86 6.84
CA ASN A 290 10.80 -12.65 7.30
C ASN A 290 10.64 -13.32 8.68
N PRO A 291 10.48 -12.55 9.78
CA PRO A 291 10.32 -13.12 11.11
C PRO A 291 9.02 -13.93 11.28
N PHE A 292 8.06 -13.76 10.36
CA PHE A 292 6.77 -14.43 10.38
C PHE A 292 6.65 -15.53 9.32
N ALA A 293 7.75 -15.92 8.67
CA ALA A 293 7.73 -16.89 7.57
C ALA A 293 6.96 -18.17 7.93
N GLY A 294 5.97 -18.52 7.09
CA GLY A 294 5.12 -19.71 7.27
C GLY A 294 4.12 -19.64 8.43
N ARG A 295 4.01 -18.51 9.11
CA ARG A 295 3.09 -18.33 10.26
C ARG A 295 1.83 -17.61 9.79
N ARG A 296 0.67 -18.14 10.18
CA ARG A 296 -0.59 -17.40 10.09
C ARG A 296 -0.71 -16.50 11.31
N MET A 297 -0.92 -15.23 11.08
CA MET A 297 -0.96 -14.21 12.12
C MET A 297 -2.27 -13.43 12.00
N PRO A 298 -2.99 -13.19 13.11
CA PRO A 298 -4.21 -12.39 13.09
C PRO A 298 -3.94 -10.91 12.79
N SER A 299 -2.75 -10.44 13.12
CA SER A 299 -2.30 -9.05 12.88
C SER A 299 -0.77 -8.96 12.88
N GLU A 300 -0.26 -7.93 12.22
CA GLU A 300 1.12 -7.47 12.35
C GLU A 300 1.15 -6.28 13.29
N THR A 301 2.09 -6.25 14.25
CA THR A 301 2.30 -5.10 15.12
C THR A 301 3.74 -4.63 15.01
N LEU A 302 3.89 -3.37 14.62
CA LEU A 302 5.17 -2.73 14.35
C LEU A 302 5.36 -1.51 15.24
N ALA A 303 6.60 -1.23 15.63
CA ALA A 303 6.97 0.02 16.28
C ALA A 303 8.15 0.67 15.56
N LEU A 304 8.14 2.00 15.49
CA LEU A 304 9.24 2.78 14.94
C LEU A 304 9.66 3.86 15.92
N ARG A 305 10.90 3.75 16.43
CA ARG A 305 11.56 4.84 17.16
C ARG A 305 12.21 5.79 16.17
N ILE A 306 12.08 7.08 16.43
CA ILE A 306 12.54 8.16 15.58
C ILE A 306 13.50 9.03 16.41
N ASP A 307 14.77 8.98 16.08
CA ASP A 307 15.81 9.79 16.69
C ASP A 307 16.25 10.87 15.70
N ILE A 308 15.74 12.09 15.88
CA ILE A 308 16.07 13.23 15.03
C ILE A 308 17.51 13.68 15.32
N GLY A 309 18.29 13.83 14.26
CA GLY A 309 19.70 14.21 14.34
C GLY A 309 20.16 15.09 13.19
N THR A 310 21.40 15.54 13.27
CA THR A 310 22.04 16.31 12.20
C THR A 310 23.38 15.65 11.86
N PRO A 311 23.63 15.35 10.59
CA PRO A 311 22.78 15.56 9.42
C PRO A 311 21.81 14.41 9.10
N TYR A 312 21.75 13.38 9.94
CA TYR A 312 20.92 12.19 9.73
C TYR A 312 19.92 12.00 10.84
N ASP A 313 18.70 11.65 10.46
CA ASP A 313 17.74 11.04 11.35
C ASP A 313 17.95 9.53 11.40
N THR A 314 17.79 8.92 12.56
CA THR A 314 17.90 7.47 12.77
C THR A 314 16.52 6.89 13.07
N TYR A 315 16.20 5.81 12.38
CA TYR A 315 14.93 5.11 12.49
C TYR A 315 15.20 3.68 12.93
N THR A 316 14.59 3.27 14.06
CA THR A 316 14.71 1.93 14.61
C THR A 316 13.35 1.24 14.56
N GLY A 317 13.22 0.23 13.71
CA GLY A 317 12.01 -0.56 13.52
C GLY A 317 12.03 -1.83 14.37
N TYR A 318 10.92 -2.10 15.02
CA TYR A 318 10.68 -3.30 15.83
C TYR A 318 9.41 -4.00 15.35
N TYR A 319 9.33 -5.30 15.57
CA TYR A 319 8.11 -6.08 15.43
C TYR A 319 7.76 -6.78 16.74
N TRP A 320 6.48 -6.95 16.99
CA TRP A 320 5.96 -7.72 18.10
C TRP A 320 5.84 -9.19 17.71
N ASP A 321 6.45 -10.09 18.46
CA ASP A 321 6.20 -11.52 18.29
C ASP A 321 5.23 -12.01 19.39
N PRO A 322 3.98 -12.33 19.04
CA PRO A 322 3.01 -12.82 20.02
C PRO A 322 3.37 -14.18 20.62
N THR A 323 4.29 -14.95 20.00
CA THR A 323 4.74 -16.25 20.51
C THR A 323 5.64 -16.09 21.74
N THR A 324 6.54 -15.12 21.69
CA THR A 324 7.42 -14.78 22.82
C THR A 324 6.79 -13.71 23.72
N ALA A 325 5.71 -13.06 23.25
CA ALA A 325 5.10 -11.89 23.85
C ALA A 325 6.14 -10.80 24.14
N ASP A 326 6.98 -10.47 23.14
CA ASP A 326 8.04 -9.50 23.27
C ASP A 326 8.33 -8.72 21.98
N TRP A 327 8.97 -7.56 22.12
CA TRP A 327 9.47 -6.76 21.02
C TRP A 327 10.84 -7.24 20.56
N HIS A 328 11.00 -7.37 19.25
CA HIS A 328 12.27 -7.73 18.63
C HIS A 328 12.70 -6.64 17.64
N LEU A 329 14.00 -6.37 17.61
CA LEU A 329 14.57 -5.49 16.60
C LEU A 329 14.32 -6.06 15.19
N TYR A 330 13.81 -5.23 14.29
CA TYR A 330 13.76 -5.56 12.87
C TYR A 330 14.95 -4.96 12.13
N ALA A 331 15.07 -3.62 12.11
CA ALA A 331 16.16 -2.94 11.44
C ALA A 331 16.43 -1.55 12.03
N VAL A 332 17.62 -1.04 11.81
CA VAL A 332 18.00 0.34 12.05
C VAL A 332 18.51 0.95 10.75
N GLY A 333 18.07 2.16 10.45
CA GLY A 333 18.57 2.88 9.29
C GLY A 333 18.72 4.38 9.53
N ARG A 334 19.52 5.02 8.69
CA ARG A 334 19.72 6.47 8.68
C ARG A 334 19.27 7.08 7.36
N LYS A 335 18.60 8.22 7.46
CA LYS A 335 18.19 9.04 6.33
C LYS A 335 18.76 10.45 6.48
N TRP A 336 19.30 10.96 5.37
CA TRP A 336 19.78 12.33 5.35
C TRP A 336 18.61 13.31 5.48
N SER A 337 18.63 14.14 6.48
CA SER A 337 17.71 15.26 6.69
C SER A 337 18.41 16.62 6.53
N GLY A 338 19.73 16.62 6.47
CA GLY A 338 20.55 17.84 6.42
C GLY A 338 20.48 18.63 7.72
N ALA A 339 20.22 19.91 7.61
CA ALA A 339 20.00 20.80 8.75
C ALA A 339 18.49 20.95 9.10
N ARG A 340 17.62 20.27 8.34
CA ARG A 340 16.17 20.38 8.55
C ARG A 340 15.69 19.28 9.49
N ARG A 341 14.85 19.70 10.44
CA ARG A 341 14.04 18.74 11.18
C ARG A 341 13.00 18.14 10.24
N ALA A 342 12.68 16.86 10.40
CA ALA A 342 11.55 16.26 9.69
C ALA A 342 10.26 16.99 10.11
N ASP A 343 9.53 17.54 9.11
CA ASP A 343 8.36 18.38 9.37
C ASP A 343 7.16 17.54 9.84
N ASP A 344 7.06 16.29 9.36
CA ASP A 344 5.97 15.39 9.71
C ASP A 344 6.52 13.99 10.05
N LEU A 345 6.43 13.64 11.32
CA LEU A 345 6.83 12.33 11.85
C LEU A 345 5.63 11.38 12.04
N ARG A 346 4.44 11.84 11.66
CA ARG A 346 3.21 11.07 11.81
C ARG A 346 3.21 9.88 10.85
N PRO A 347 2.75 8.72 11.32
CA PRO A 347 2.58 7.57 10.45
C PRO A 347 1.39 7.79 9.49
N GLY A 348 1.51 7.25 8.30
CA GLY A 348 0.39 7.04 7.39
C GLY A 348 0.14 5.54 7.25
N PHE A 349 -0.92 5.22 6.54
CA PHE A 349 -1.26 3.85 6.20
C PHE A 349 -1.77 3.80 4.77
N PHE A 350 -1.52 2.70 4.06
CA PHE A 350 -2.10 2.50 2.74
C PHE A 350 -2.30 1.02 2.41
N ILE A 351 -3.18 0.77 1.46
CA ILE A 351 -3.37 -0.53 0.82
C ILE A 351 -2.99 -0.37 -0.64
N GLU A 352 -2.16 -1.27 -1.16
CA GLU A 352 -1.69 -1.27 -2.53
C GLU A 352 -1.70 -2.68 -3.11
N VAL A 353 -1.98 -2.79 -4.42
CA VAL A 353 -1.66 -3.99 -5.20
C VAL A 353 -0.56 -3.63 -6.19
N PRO A 354 0.69 -4.03 -5.91
CA PRO A 354 1.81 -3.73 -6.78
C PRO A 354 1.74 -4.52 -8.09
N GLY A 355 2.37 -4.01 -9.15
CA GLY A 355 2.50 -4.71 -10.43
C GLY A 355 2.13 -3.85 -11.63
N ALA A 356 1.88 -4.51 -12.78
CA ALA A 356 1.50 -3.81 -14.01
C ALA A 356 0.16 -3.08 -13.87
N PRO A 357 -0.03 -1.90 -14.49
CA PRO A 357 -1.24 -1.09 -14.33
C PRO A 357 -2.55 -1.85 -14.59
N ALA A 358 -2.59 -2.71 -15.61
CA ALA A 358 -3.77 -3.52 -15.90
C ALA A 358 -4.09 -4.50 -14.75
N LYS A 359 -3.08 -5.15 -14.17
CA LYS A 359 -3.24 -6.05 -13.02
C LYS A 359 -3.58 -5.28 -11.73
N GLN A 360 -2.93 -4.16 -11.50
CA GLN A 360 -3.17 -3.33 -10.32
C GLN A 360 -4.61 -2.85 -10.20
N ARG A 361 -5.26 -2.55 -11.34
CA ARG A 361 -6.55 -1.86 -11.36
C ARG A 361 -7.76 -2.76 -11.49
N THR A 362 -7.59 -4.05 -11.64
CA THR A 362 -8.73 -4.98 -11.60
C THR A 362 -9.32 -5.00 -10.19
N GLY A 363 -10.41 -4.27 -10.00
CA GLY A 363 -11.06 -4.08 -8.70
C GLY A 363 -12.09 -5.14 -8.36
N GLN A 364 -11.96 -6.37 -8.89
CA GLN A 364 -12.94 -7.45 -8.65
C GLN A 364 -13.04 -7.77 -7.15
N ASP A 365 -11.90 -7.92 -6.49
CA ASP A 365 -11.84 -8.42 -5.14
C ASP A 365 -11.62 -7.30 -4.12
N VAL A 366 -12.24 -7.43 -2.96
CA VAL A 366 -12.04 -6.53 -1.83
C VAL A 366 -10.70 -6.80 -1.19
N ARG A 367 -9.99 -5.74 -0.91
CA ARG A 367 -8.82 -5.74 -0.03
C ARG A 367 -9.08 -4.75 1.08
N ALA A 368 -8.93 -5.19 2.29
CA ALA A 368 -9.20 -4.34 3.45
C ALA A 368 -8.23 -4.67 4.59
N ALA A 369 -7.87 -3.64 5.34
CA ALA A 369 -7.14 -3.79 6.58
C ALA A 369 -7.69 -2.86 7.65
N ASP A 370 -7.73 -3.37 8.87
CA ASP A 370 -8.04 -2.60 10.06
C ASP A 370 -6.74 -2.17 10.71
N VAL A 371 -6.68 -0.91 11.11
CA VAL A 371 -5.50 -0.34 11.74
C VAL A 371 -5.89 0.33 13.05
N ARG A 372 -5.03 0.22 14.04
CA ARG A 372 -5.02 1.04 15.25
C ARG A 372 -3.58 1.34 15.64
N GLY A 373 -3.38 2.40 16.39
CA GLY A 373 -2.02 2.76 16.77
C GLY A 373 -1.97 3.75 17.91
N TRP A 374 -0.76 3.98 18.35
CA TRP A 374 -0.39 4.92 19.39
C TRP A 374 0.91 5.61 19.00
N CYS A 375 1.08 6.82 19.48
CA CYS A 375 2.37 7.50 19.39
C CYS A 375 2.80 8.02 20.76
N ARG A 376 4.13 8.11 20.95
CA ARG A 376 4.76 8.71 22.12
C ARG A 376 5.42 10.00 21.69
N ASP A 377 5.14 11.08 22.39
CA ASP A 377 5.76 12.38 22.17
C ASP A 377 7.16 12.47 22.80
N ASP A 378 7.85 13.60 22.60
CA ASP A 378 9.17 13.88 23.14
C ASP A 378 9.19 14.09 24.68
N ALA A 379 8.03 14.30 25.30
CA ALA A 379 7.86 14.29 26.76
C ALA A 379 7.59 12.88 27.33
N GLY A 380 7.53 11.84 26.49
CA GLY A 380 7.28 10.47 26.88
C GLY A 380 5.81 10.10 27.07
N GLN A 381 4.87 11.00 26.71
CA GLN A 381 3.45 10.75 26.85
C GLN A 381 2.90 9.97 25.65
N TRP A 382 2.01 9.00 25.92
CA TRP A 382 1.35 8.20 24.91
C TRP A 382 0.03 8.82 24.49
N HIS A 383 -0.22 8.81 23.19
CA HIS A 383 -1.42 9.33 22.53
C HIS A 383 -1.99 8.29 21.59
N PRO A 384 -3.30 8.02 21.58
CA PRO A 384 -3.91 7.15 20.58
C PRO A 384 -3.83 7.82 19.20
N LEU A 385 -3.61 7.03 18.17
CA LEU A 385 -3.86 7.40 16.78
C LEU A 385 -5.33 7.08 16.51
N ASP A 386 -6.19 8.05 16.75
CA ASP A 386 -7.64 7.89 16.81
C ASP A 386 -8.37 8.45 15.59
N THR A 387 -7.62 9.01 14.65
CA THR A 387 -8.18 9.66 13.47
C THR A 387 -7.47 9.23 12.20
N MET A 388 -8.26 8.93 11.18
CA MET A 388 -7.79 8.61 9.84
C MET A 388 -8.38 9.61 8.84
N ASP A 389 -7.53 10.31 8.11
CA ASP A 389 -7.94 11.23 7.04
C ASP A 389 -7.93 10.52 5.69
N GLY A 390 -9.05 10.54 4.97
CA GLY A 390 -9.18 9.95 3.64
C GLY A 390 -9.69 10.93 2.58
N GLY A 391 -9.64 10.49 1.34
CA GLY A 391 -10.47 11.02 0.25
C GLY A 391 -9.93 12.17 -0.59
N ARG A 392 -9.18 13.10 -0.08
CA ARG A 392 -8.88 14.35 -0.82
C ARG A 392 -7.78 14.25 -1.89
N ARG A 393 -6.78 13.40 -1.74
CA ARG A 393 -5.62 13.39 -2.66
C ARG A 393 -5.91 12.68 -3.95
N ASP A 394 -6.78 11.73 -3.91
CA ASP A 394 -7.02 10.79 -4.99
C ASP A 394 -8.26 11.15 -5.81
N ALA A 395 -9.12 12.03 -5.31
CA ALA A 395 -10.36 12.50 -5.92
C ALA A 395 -10.24 13.11 -7.35
N ARG A 396 -9.03 13.37 -7.81
CA ARG A 396 -8.82 14.03 -9.12
C ARG A 396 -8.84 13.08 -10.32
N ARG A 397 -8.90 11.78 -10.11
CA ARG A 397 -8.67 10.79 -11.18
C ARG A 397 -9.89 9.99 -11.61
N GLY A 398 -11.05 10.18 -10.99
CA GLY A 398 -12.31 9.52 -11.40
C GLY A 398 -12.36 7.99 -11.22
N THR A 399 -11.25 7.35 -10.81
CA THR A 399 -11.14 5.90 -10.65
C THR A 399 -11.19 5.42 -9.20
N GLU A 400 -11.37 6.34 -8.27
CA GLU A 400 -11.15 6.12 -6.83
C GLU A 400 -12.44 5.84 -6.08
N VAL A 401 -13.47 5.49 -6.80
CA VAL A 401 -14.80 5.21 -6.24
C VAL A 401 -14.88 3.83 -5.56
N ASN A 402 -13.97 2.92 -5.88
CA ASN A 402 -13.93 1.59 -5.26
C ASN A 402 -12.96 1.54 -4.07
N CYS A 403 -13.10 2.48 -3.15
CA CYS A 403 -12.40 2.49 -1.87
C CYS A 403 -13.26 3.13 -0.79
N THR A 404 -12.99 2.81 0.48
CA THR A 404 -13.67 3.41 1.63
C THR A 404 -12.73 3.58 2.80
N TRP A 405 -13.04 4.59 3.62
CA TRP A 405 -12.47 4.84 4.93
C TRP A 405 -13.61 4.80 5.94
N ASN A 406 -13.59 3.88 6.86
CA ASN A 406 -14.65 3.73 7.85
C ASN A 406 -14.13 3.12 9.16
N THR A 407 -15.03 2.87 10.09
CA THR A 407 -14.71 2.16 11.34
C THR A 407 -15.12 0.70 11.20
N SER A 408 -14.25 -0.21 11.61
CA SER A 408 -14.58 -1.63 11.73
C SER A 408 -15.60 -1.90 12.86
N PRO A 409 -16.26 -3.05 12.88
CA PRO A 409 -17.23 -3.37 13.94
C PRO A 409 -16.65 -3.34 15.36
N ASP A 410 -15.35 -3.56 15.53
CA ASP A 410 -14.64 -3.51 16.81
C ASP A 410 -13.94 -2.15 17.07
N GLY A 411 -14.31 -1.11 16.32
CA GLY A 411 -13.89 0.25 16.56
C GLY A 411 -12.52 0.64 16.00
N ARG A 412 -11.88 -0.19 15.17
CA ARG A 412 -10.62 0.15 14.49
C ARG A 412 -10.88 0.99 13.26
N MET A 413 -9.90 1.75 12.82
CA MET A 413 -9.93 2.40 11.51
C MET A 413 -9.83 1.33 10.41
N ARG A 414 -10.72 1.37 9.43
CA ARG A 414 -10.73 0.43 8.30
C ARG A 414 -10.53 1.14 6.98
N LEU A 415 -9.52 0.72 6.24
CA LEU A 415 -9.29 1.10 4.86
C LEU A 415 -9.62 -0.07 3.96
N SER A 416 -10.39 0.18 2.89
CA SER A 416 -10.79 -0.85 1.93
C SER A 416 -10.68 -0.33 0.51
N MET A 417 -10.40 -1.23 -0.44
CA MET A 417 -10.49 -0.95 -1.87
C MET A 417 -10.91 -2.18 -2.66
N GLY A 418 -11.51 -1.96 -3.83
CA GLY A 418 -12.00 -3.01 -4.72
C GLY A 418 -13.37 -3.55 -4.35
N GLY A 419 -13.82 -4.58 -5.08
CA GLY A 419 -15.12 -5.20 -4.94
C GLY A 419 -16.27 -4.22 -5.17
N MET A 420 -17.31 -4.40 -4.38
CA MET A 420 -18.48 -3.52 -4.39
C MET A 420 -18.37 -2.35 -3.40
N THR A 421 -17.19 -2.12 -2.80
CA THR A 421 -16.93 -0.92 -2.00
C THR A 421 -17.01 0.32 -2.87
N HIS A 422 -17.39 1.45 -2.29
CA HIS A 422 -17.41 2.71 -3.00
C HIS A 422 -17.17 3.86 -2.03
N TYR A 423 -16.67 4.95 -2.58
CA TYR A 423 -16.43 6.20 -1.91
C TYR A 423 -17.26 7.31 -2.56
N ARG A 424 -17.80 8.21 -1.75
CA ARG A 424 -18.50 9.39 -2.21
C ARG A 424 -17.48 10.48 -2.52
N TYR A 425 -17.31 10.76 -3.80
CA TYR A 425 -16.21 11.49 -4.40
C TYR A 425 -15.95 12.93 -3.90
N ALA A 426 -16.97 13.63 -3.41
CA ALA A 426 -16.86 15.07 -3.10
C ALA A 426 -16.45 15.40 -1.66
N ASP A 427 -16.48 14.45 -0.75
CA ASP A 427 -16.32 14.74 0.67
C ASP A 427 -14.99 14.25 1.21
N PRO A 428 -14.24 15.09 1.94
CA PRO A 428 -13.16 14.58 2.77
C PRO A 428 -13.76 13.62 3.80
N VAL A 429 -13.17 12.44 3.93
CA VAL A 429 -13.54 11.48 4.94
C VAL A 429 -12.60 11.63 6.12
N VAL A 430 -13.14 11.95 7.28
CA VAL A 430 -12.41 11.88 8.54
C VAL A 430 -13.09 10.81 9.38
N VAL A 431 -12.34 9.73 9.65
CA VAL A 431 -12.83 8.64 10.49
C VAL A 431 -12.26 8.82 11.89
N HIS A 432 -13.13 8.93 12.87
CA HIS A 432 -12.77 8.94 14.28
C HIS A 432 -13.07 7.58 14.90
N CYS A 433 -12.10 7.02 15.58
CA CYS A 433 -12.24 5.76 16.28
C CYS A 433 -12.30 6.01 17.78
N PRO A 434 -13.21 5.35 18.51
CA PRO A 434 -13.24 5.46 19.94
C PRO A 434 -11.96 4.91 20.55
N GLU A 435 -11.47 5.57 21.60
CA GLU A 435 -10.33 5.09 22.34
C GLU A 435 -10.59 3.69 22.89
N SER A 436 -9.65 2.75 22.61
CA SER A 436 -9.71 1.42 23.21
C SER A 436 -9.41 1.51 24.70
N LYS A 437 -10.34 1.11 25.55
CA LYS A 437 -10.15 1.06 27.00
C LYS A 437 -9.14 0.00 27.44
N ALA A 438 -8.85 -0.99 26.60
CA ALA A 438 -7.92 -2.06 26.90
C ALA A 438 -6.53 -1.74 26.36
N VAL A 439 -5.53 -1.70 27.24
CA VAL A 439 -4.12 -1.59 26.85
C VAL A 439 -3.70 -2.91 26.19
N PRO A 440 -3.24 -2.89 24.94
CA PRO A 440 -2.78 -4.11 24.30
C PRO A 440 -1.53 -4.69 24.98
N PRO A 441 -1.29 -6.01 24.92
CA PRO A 441 -0.13 -6.64 25.55
C PRO A 441 1.21 -6.03 25.15
N TYR A 442 1.35 -5.59 23.90
CA TYR A 442 2.56 -4.98 23.37
C TYR A 442 2.82 -3.55 23.86
N LEU A 443 1.85 -2.93 24.55
CA LEU A 443 2.02 -1.63 25.24
C LEU A 443 2.09 -1.77 26.76
N ALA A 444 2.18 -2.99 27.28
CA ALA A 444 2.36 -3.21 28.71
C ALA A 444 3.68 -2.54 29.19
N PRO A 445 3.70 -1.90 30.37
CA PRO A 445 4.83 -1.11 30.83
C PRO A 445 6.16 -1.89 30.90
N ASP A 446 6.11 -3.19 31.12
CA ASP A 446 7.28 -4.09 31.14
C ASP A 446 7.85 -4.38 29.74
N LYS A 447 7.08 -4.14 28.67
CA LYS A 447 7.47 -4.38 27.27
C LYS A 447 8.09 -3.15 26.59
N LEU A 448 7.71 -1.95 27.01
CA LEU A 448 8.14 -0.71 26.39
C LEU A 448 9.66 -0.45 26.46
N PRO A 449 10.41 -0.83 27.53
CA PRO A 449 11.85 -0.62 27.58
C PRO A 449 12.64 -1.30 26.45
N ALA A 450 12.11 -2.35 25.84
CA ALA A 450 12.72 -3.00 24.67
C ALA A 450 12.79 -2.07 23.45
N LEU A 451 11.87 -1.13 23.32
CA LEU A 451 11.81 -0.17 22.22
C LEU A 451 12.83 0.99 22.36
N ASP A 452 13.44 1.13 23.52
CA ASP A 452 14.42 2.19 23.79
C ASP A 452 15.87 1.72 23.66
N ARG A 453 16.12 0.42 23.44
CA ARG A 453 17.47 -0.16 23.46
C ARG A 453 17.76 -0.95 22.19
N LEU A 454 19.01 -0.84 21.74
CA LEU A 454 19.56 -1.78 20.77
C LEU A 454 20.23 -2.93 21.51
N PRO A 455 20.05 -4.19 21.07
CA PRO A 455 20.78 -5.32 21.65
C PRO A 455 22.29 -5.19 21.53
N THR A 456 22.75 -4.57 20.44
CA THR A 456 24.17 -4.32 20.18
C THR A 456 24.33 -2.94 19.53
N ASP A 457 25.37 -2.20 19.93
CA ASP A 457 25.75 -0.93 19.30
C ASP A 457 27.25 -0.97 18.99
N VAL A 458 27.61 -0.60 17.77
CA VAL A 458 28.98 -0.49 17.31
C VAL A 458 29.22 0.90 16.73
N ARG A 459 30.16 1.64 17.35
CA ARG A 459 30.48 3.01 16.95
C ARG A 459 31.94 3.13 16.60
N VAL A 460 32.22 3.86 15.53
CA VAL A 460 33.55 4.36 15.22
C VAL A 460 33.68 5.74 15.87
N ASP A 461 34.52 5.84 16.87
CA ASP A 461 34.77 7.08 17.61
C ASP A 461 35.74 7.99 16.82
N ARG A 462 36.74 7.40 16.16
CA ARG A 462 37.75 8.13 15.40
C ARG A 462 38.41 7.25 14.33
N VAL A 463 38.81 7.87 13.23
CA VAL A 463 39.70 7.29 12.23
C VAL A 463 40.91 8.17 12.06
N THR A 464 42.13 7.57 12.10
CA THR A 464 43.37 8.30 11.99
C THR A 464 44.28 7.66 10.97
N ARG A 465 44.85 8.43 10.04
CA ARG A 465 45.86 7.94 9.08
C ARG A 465 47.12 7.50 9.83
N ALA A 466 47.69 6.35 9.47
CA ALA A 466 48.89 5.79 10.06
C ALA A 466 49.74 5.09 8.97
N GLY A 467 50.64 5.84 8.34
CA GLY A 467 51.41 5.40 7.18
C GLY A 467 50.47 5.14 5.98
N ASP A 468 50.61 3.96 5.36
CA ASP A 468 49.75 3.52 4.25
C ASP A 468 48.36 3.03 4.69
N GLY A 469 48.17 2.87 5.98
CA GLY A 469 46.93 2.38 6.57
C GLY A 469 46.20 3.40 7.45
N VAL A 470 45.21 2.92 8.21
CA VAL A 470 44.47 3.69 9.18
C VAL A 470 44.30 2.93 10.49
N VAL A 471 44.18 3.69 11.56
CA VAL A 471 43.74 3.19 12.88
C VAL A 471 42.31 3.65 13.11
N VAL A 472 41.42 2.72 13.43
CA VAL A 472 40.00 2.95 13.68
C VAL A 472 39.71 2.67 15.16
N ASP A 473 39.37 3.69 15.91
CA ASP A 473 38.96 3.56 17.30
C ASP A 473 37.48 3.20 17.33
N VAL A 474 37.15 2.04 17.88
CA VAL A 474 35.78 1.47 17.89
C VAL A 474 35.34 1.26 19.33
N ASN A 475 34.07 1.51 19.59
CA ASN A 475 33.42 1.15 20.84
C ASN A 475 32.28 0.18 20.57
N LEU A 476 32.35 -1.01 21.18
CA LEU A 476 31.32 -2.06 21.08
C LEU A 476 30.61 -2.23 22.42
N THR A 477 29.29 -2.10 22.42
CA THR A 477 28.43 -2.48 23.55
C THR A 477 27.44 -3.53 23.10
N THR A 478 27.20 -4.57 23.90
CA THR A 478 26.23 -5.61 23.55
C THR A 478 25.61 -6.21 24.81
N ALA A 479 24.33 -6.57 24.70
CA ALA A 479 23.61 -7.40 25.64
C ALA A 479 23.62 -8.89 25.22
N ALA A 480 24.22 -9.21 24.07
CA ALA A 480 24.37 -10.59 23.61
C ALA A 480 25.21 -11.40 24.60
N THR A 481 24.81 -12.64 24.84
CA THR A 481 25.50 -13.57 25.72
C THR A 481 26.51 -14.44 24.97
N GLY A 482 26.30 -14.59 23.67
CA GLY A 482 27.17 -15.32 22.77
C GLY A 482 28.33 -14.49 22.23
N PRO A 483 29.23 -15.12 21.45
CA PRO A 483 30.38 -14.45 20.88
C PRO A 483 29.95 -13.39 19.84
N THR A 484 30.60 -12.22 19.88
CA THR A 484 30.44 -11.19 18.86
C THR A 484 31.64 -11.22 17.91
N ARG A 485 31.38 -11.47 16.62
CA ARG A 485 32.39 -11.41 15.57
C ARG A 485 32.42 -10.02 14.94
N MET A 486 33.60 -9.47 14.72
CA MET A 486 33.76 -8.17 14.08
C MET A 486 34.48 -8.28 12.73
N THR A 487 34.08 -7.38 11.81
CA THR A 487 34.66 -7.22 10.48
C THR A 487 34.76 -5.74 10.15
N ALA A 488 35.92 -5.26 9.72
CA ALA A 488 36.04 -3.93 9.14
C ALA A 488 35.72 -4.01 7.62
N LEU A 489 34.88 -3.08 7.16
CA LEU A 489 34.46 -2.88 5.77
C LEU A 489 35.02 -1.52 5.33
N TYR A 490 35.83 -1.48 4.28
CA TYR A 490 36.46 -0.23 3.86
C TYR A 490 36.71 -0.17 2.35
N GLY A 491 36.87 1.03 1.83
CA GLY A 491 37.12 1.26 0.42
C GLY A 491 37.18 2.74 0.08
N SER A 492 37.48 3.03 -1.20
CA SER A 492 37.48 4.39 -1.72
C SER A 492 36.08 5.01 -1.73
N ALA A 493 36.00 6.32 -1.60
CA ALA A 493 34.73 7.05 -1.67
C ALA A 493 34.03 6.86 -3.02
N ASP A 494 34.79 6.74 -4.11
CA ASP A 494 34.28 6.59 -5.45
C ASP A 494 33.71 5.20 -5.76
N ALA A 495 34.14 4.18 -5.02
CA ALA A 495 33.65 2.81 -5.17
C ALA A 495 32.34 2.52 -4.44
N LEU A 496 31.95 3.39 -3.49
CA LEU A 496 30.73 3.20 -2.71
C LEU A 496 29.52 3.68 -3.49
N SER A 497 28.60 2.77 -3.73
CA SER A 497 27.28 3.03 -4.30
C SER A 497 26.19 2.95 -3.23
N PHE A 498 24.96 3.31 -3.57
CA PHE A 498 23.80 3.15 -2.67
C PHE A 498 23.63 1.68 -2.20
N GLY A 499 24.10 0.68 -2.95
CA GLY A 499 24.09 -0.73 -2.55
C GLY A 499 25.17 -1.10 -1.54
N GLU A 500 25.98 -0.15 -1.09
CA GLU A 500 27.05 -0.34 -0.10
C GLU A 500 28.02 -1.49 -0.42
N ARG A 501 28.52 -1.53 -1.63
CA ARG A 501 29.57 -2.48 -2.02
C ARG A 501 30.90 -1.97 -1.46
N TRP A 502 31.53 -2.81 -0.66
CA TRP A 502 32.83 -2.54 -0.06
C TRP A 502 33.94 -3.23 -0.85
N GLU A 503 34.99 -2.49 -1.15
CA GLU A 503 36.15 -3.03 -1.91
C GLU A 503 36.93 -4.03 -1.09
N HIS A 504 37.04 -3.79 0.22
CA HIS A 504 37.85 -4.57 1.11
C HIS A 504 37.11 -4.95 2.40
N THR A 505 37.45 -6.11 2.92
CA THR A 505 37.01 -6.60 4.22
C THR A 505 38.20 -7.11 5.02
N LEU A 506 38.23 -6.81 6.33
CA LEU A 506 39.21 -7.34 7.26
C LEU A 506 38.45 -8.03 8.41
N ASP A 507 38.61 -9.35 8.49
CA ASP A 507 38.07 -10.15 9.59
C ASP A 507 38.87 -9.91 10.86
N LEU A 508 38.21 -9.51 11.92
CA LEU A 508 38.83 -9.24 13.23
C LEU A 508 38.60 -10.39 14.23
N GLY A 509 37.85 -11.40 13.81
CA GLY A 509 37.49 -12.54 14.65
C GLY A 509 36.49 -12.22 15.74
N VAL A 510 36.50 -13.00 16.81
CA VAL A 510 35.67 -12.81 18.00
C VAL A 510 36.33 -11.76 18.89
N VAL A 511 35.56 -10.77 19.31
CA VAL A 511 36.03 -9.64 20.09
C VAL A 511 35.27 -9.49 21.40
N GLY A 512 35.87 -8.84 22.39
CA GLY A 512 35.22 -8.43 23.63
C GLY A 512 34.49 -7.08 23.49
N THR A 513 33.69 -6.74 24.46
CA THR A 513 33.02 -5.43 24.58
C THR A 513 34.01 -4.33 24.99
N GLY A 514 33.66 -3.09 24.72
CA GLY A 514 34.41 -1.90 25.09
C GLY A 514 35.18 -1.28 23.93
N LYS A 515 36.16 -0.43 24.30
CA LYS A 515 36.97 0.33 23.35
C LYS A 515 38.08 -0.55 22.76
N GLN A 516 38.26 -0.47 21.45
CA GLN A 516 39.25 -1.23 20.70
C GLN A 516 39.85 -0.33 19.62
N ALA A 517 41.16 -0.54 19.32
CA ALA A 517 41.83 0.10 18.20
C ALA A 517 42.09 -0.95 17.09
N ILE A 518 41.46 -0.79 15.94
CA ILE A 518 41.60 -1.66 14.79
C ILE A 518 42.62 -1.04 13.85
N ARG A 519 43.65 -1.81 13.48
CA ARG A 519 44.64 -1.38 12.49
C ARG A 519 44.31 -1.99 11.14
N ILE A 520 44.02 -1.15 10.15
CA ILE A 520 43.91 -1.51 8.74
C ILE A 520 45.25 -1.15 8.09
N PRO A 521 46.07 -2.15 7.68
CA PRO A 521 47.46 -1.90 7.30
C PRO A 521 47.61 -1.11 6.00
N THR A 522 46.66 -1.28 5.07
CA THR A 522 46.65 -0.56 3.79
C THR A 522 45.24 -0.06 3.51
N ALA A 523 45.07 1.23 3.26
CA ALA A 523 43.78 1.85 2.98
C ALA A 523 43.92 2.91 1.87
N PRO A 524 42.90 3.12 1.02
CA PRO A 524 42.89 4.16 -0.01
C PRO A 524 43.24 5.54 0.54
N ALA A 525 43.75 6.44 -0.29
CA ALA A 525 44.11 7.82 0.15
C ALA A 525 42.90 8.59 0.70
N ASN A 526 41.74 8.38 0.10
CA ASN A 526 40.44 8.91 0.57
C ASN A 526 39.48 7.74 0.63
N GLY A 527 38.80 7.57 1.74
CA GLY A 527 37.90 6.42 1.85
C GLY A 527 36.98 6.49 3.05
N PHE A 528 36.21 5.44 3.17
CA PHE A 528 35.29 5.21 4.27
C PHE A 528 35.55 3.85 4.91
N VAL A 529 35.28 3.77 6.19
CA VAL A 529 35.24 2.53 6.95
C VAL A 529 33.90 2.42 7.67
N ARG A 530 33.42 1.19 7.77
CA ARG A 530 32.39 0.77 8.72
C ARG A 530 32.89 -0.45 9.47
N VAL A 531 32.43 -0.62 10.68
CA VAL A 531 32.72 -1.82 11.45
C VAL A 531 31.42 -2.58 11.64
N ARG A 532 31.40 -3.85 11.22
CA ARG A 532 30.27 -4.75 11.35
C ARG A 532 30.52 -5.67 12.55
N ALA A 533 29.52 -5.79 13.42
CA ALA A 533 29.44 -6.73 14.53
C ALA A 533 28.30 -7.71 14.29
N GLU A 534 28.54 -9.00 14.45
CA GLU A 534 27.57 -10.08 14.25
C GLU A 534 27.54 -10.99 15.48
N ASN A 535 26.33 -11.24 15.99
CA ASN A 535 26.07 -12.17 17.10
C ASN A 535 24.66 -12.77 16.99
N GLU A 536 24.21 -13.52 17.97
CA GLU A 536 22.89 -14.17 17.97
C GLU A 536 21.72 -13.20 17.87
N THR A 537 21.90 -11.92 18.24
CA THR A 537 20.84 -10.91 18.21
C THR A 537 20.72 -10.19 16.86
N GLY A 538 21.70 -10.38 15.96
CA GLY A 538 21.65 -9.79 14.64
C GLY A 538 23.00 -9.34 14.08
N THR A 539 22.91 -8.53 13.02
CA THR A 539 24.05 -7.85 12.37
C THR A 539 23.92 -6.35 12.61
N TYR A 540 24.98 -5.73 13.11
CA TYR A 540 25.10 -4.33 13.47
C TYR A 540 26.27 -3.70 12.75
N VAL A 541 26.09 -2.53 12.18
CA VAL A 541 27.13 -1.86 11.39
C VAL A 541 27.22 -0.40 11.84
N SER A 542 28.42 0.07 12.11
CA SER A 542 28.63 1.47 12.45
C SER A 542 28.16 2.40 11.33
N PRO A 543 27.85 3.66 11.61
CA PRO A 543 27.77 4.67 10.57
C PRO A 543 29.06 4.70 9.71
N ARG A 544 28.94 5.20 8.48
CA ARG A 544 30.12 5.46 7.65
C ARG A 544 31.02 6.49 8.36
N ALA A 545 32.26 6.17 8.53
CA ALA A 545 33.28 7.05 9.05
C ALA A 545 34.42 7.17 8.01
N GLY A 546 34.91 8.35 7.80
CA GLY A 546 35.93 8.71 6.80
C GLY A 546 35.64 10.15 6.44
N THR A 547 36.34 10.80 5.68
CA THR A 547 37.52 10.67 4.85
C THR A 547 38.77 10.91 5.70
N TRP A 548 39.71 9.98 5.73
CA TRP A 548 40.97 10.13 6.44
C TRP A 548 42.04 10.80 5.59
#